data_43c6d14041b5d5496bd13d60bbe246ad
#
_entry.id   43c6d14041b5d5496bd13d60bbe246ad
#
_cell.length_a   1.000
_cell.length_b   1.000
_cell.length_c   1.000
_cell.angle_alpha   90.00
_cell.angle_beta   90.00
_cell.angle_gamma   90.00
#
_symmetry.space_group_name_H-M   'P 1'
#
loop_
_entity.id
_entity.type
_entity.pdbx_description
1 polymer ?
#
loop_
_entity_poly.entity_id
_entity_poly.type
_entity_poly.pdbx_seq_one_letter_code
_entity_poly.pdbx_strand_id
1 'polypeptide(L)'
;METKRIQMTTFTPRPFQEAFCDALENKGYRKLIAVWPRRSGKDVMCWNLVIRMALRKIGVYMYCLPTFSQARKVIWDSITNDSSSFLSFIPSELVKSMNGSELKITLVNGSIIQLIGSDSYDTALVGTNPRCVVFSEFALADADALKFVSPILNANGGTLMIISTPRGKNALWDVYQNAKDSPDWFCQKLSLDDTNHIPLSMIQQDIQDGLVSEELVQQEYYCSFEQGHEGAYYAKYIDRMRNNGQIGPVNHNPMYRTFTAWDIGVKDYMAIIFFQLIGPNVHVIDCYQNTGLGIDHYIDVLRSKPYKYDKHWGPADIAVREVNTGYSRVEAARQLGLNFEIKDNGLSSALPNIGFANGINAARAAMAITYIDEYKCADLIKALENYRESKNKFGIGTGKDVHDKYSHLSDAFRYMSVSLDLSRAEFSSPEELERRYIAACNYGKSDNPYAPVNNFNSISNKYSRF
;
A
#
# COMPACT_ATOMS: atom_id res chain seq x y z
N MET A 1 45.59 -31.07 18.03
CA MET A 1 44.85 -30.43 16.95
C MET A 1 45.34 -29.00 16.90
N GLU A 2 46.02 -28.60 15.82
CA GLU A 2 46.41 -27.20 15.64
C GLU A 2 45.14 -26.33 15.48
N THR A 3 44.98 -25.33 16.33
CA THR A 3 43.90 -24.36 16.27
C THR A 3 44.23 -23.40 15.12
N LYS A 4 43.67 -23.67 13.94
CA LYS A 4 43.85 -22.78 12.80
C LYS A 4 43.01 -21.50 13.06
N ARG A 5 43.68 -20.37 13.20
CA ARG A 5 42.99 -19.06 13.28
C ARG A 5 42.51 -18.70 11.88
N ILE A 6 41.20 -18.59 11.72
CA ILE A 6 40.57 -18.14 10.46
C ILE A 6 40.34 -16.62 10.60
N GLN A 7 40.91 -15.86 9.69
CA GLN A 7 40.69 -14.43 9.64
C GLN A 7 39.34 -14.16 8.93
N MET A 8 38.40 -13.61 9.67
CA MET A 8 37.13 -13.13 9.07
C MET A 8 37.39 -11.90 8.20
N THR A 9 36.76 -11.84 7.04
CA THR A 9 36.67 -10.58 6.27
C THR A 9 36.05 -9.52 7.15
N THR A 10 36.81 -8.46 7.45
CA THR A 10 36.40 -7.46 8.45
C THR A 10 35.33 -6.54 7.88
N PHE A 11 34.07 -6.84 8.16
CA PHE A 11 33.02 -5.83 8.06
C PHE A 11 33.15 -4.85 9.23
N THR A 12 33.36 -3.58 8.92
CA THR A 12 33.32 -2.49 9.89
C THR A 12 32.03 -1.71 9.69
N PRO A 13 31.15 -1.66 10.69
CA PRO A 13 29.94 -0.86 10.62
C PRO A 13 30.30 0.62 10.38
N ARG A 14 29.52 1.29 9.57
CA ARG A 14 29.56 2.76 9.48
C ARG A 14 29.04 3.37 10.80
N PRO A 15 29.45 4.58 11.18
CA PRO A 15 29.04 5.17 12.46
C PRO A 15 27.52 5.12 12.74
N PHE A 16 26.69 5.38 11.74
CA PHE A 16 25.24 5.33 11.88
C PHE A 16 24.67 3.89 11.97
N GLN A 17 25.44 2.87 11.60
CA GLN A 17 25.07 1.44 11.71
C GLN A 17 25.39 0.85 13.09
N GLU A 18 26.32 1.47 13.82
CA GLU A 18 26.80 0.94 15.09
C GLU A 18 25.68 0.74 16.12
N ALA A 19 24.73 1.67 16.19
CA ALA A 19 23.61 1.58 17.13
C ALA A 19 22.73 0.35 16.85
N PHE A 20 22.51 -0.01 15.57
CA PHE A 20 21.76 -1.20 15.19
C PHE A 20 22.53 -2.49 15.53
N CYS A 21 23.82 -2.51 15.25
CA CYS A 21 24.68 -3.64 15.60
C CYS A 21 24.75 -3.85 17.11
N ASP A 22 24.93 -2.77 17.89
CA ASP A 22 24.97 -2.78 19.35
C ASP A 22 23.65 -3.27 19.97
N ALA A 23 22.52 -2.83 19.42
CA ALA A 23 21.20 -3.25 19.87
C ALA A 23 21.03 -4.79 19.76
N LEU A 24 21.49 -5.38 18.66
CA LEU A 24 21.43 -6.82 18.45
C LEU A 24 22.47 -7.59 19.27
N GLU A 25 23.75 -7.17 19.21
CA GLU A 25 24.87 -7.96 19.71
C GLU A 25 25.11 -7.80 21.21
N ASN A 26 24.85 -6.61 21.78
CA ASN A 26 25.18 -6.28 23.16
C ASN A 26 23.94 -6.01 24.04
N LYS A 27 22.90 -5.36 23.49
CA LYS A 27 21.67 -5.04 24.24
C LYS A 27 20.62 -6.15 24.20
N GLY A 28 20.80 -7.15 23.33
CA GLY A 28 19.96 -8.35 23.28
C GLY A 28 18.56 -8.14 22.69
N TYR A 29 18.34 -7.06 21.92
CA TYR A 29 17.10 -6.90 21.17
C TYR A 29 16.90 -8.03 20.17
N ARG A 30 15.70 -8.58 20.13
CA ARG A 30 15.32 -9.66 19.20
C ARG A 30 14.46 -9.19 18.04
N LYS A 31 13.90 -7.99 18.14
CA LYS A 31 13.09 -7.37 17.10
C LYS A 31 13.70 -6.02 16.74
N LEU A 32 14.17 -5.90 15.50
CA LEU A 32 14.88 -4.70 15.04
C LEU A 32 14.27 -4.23 13.73
N ILE A 33 14.11 -2.93 13.58
CA ILE A 33 13.66 -2.32 12.33
C ILE A 33 14.53 -1.12 11.99
N ALA A 34 15.06 -1.11 10.75
CA ALA A 34 15.83 -0.02 10.18
C ALA A 34 15.11 0.53 8.93
N VAL A 35 14.63 1.75 9.04
CA VAL A 35 14.05 2.53 7.94
C VAL A 35 15.12 3.53 7.53
N TRP A 36 15.96 3.14 6.57
CA TRP A 36 17.15 3.92 6.20
C TRP A 36 17.17 4.26 4.70
N PRO A 37 17.95 5.28 4.31
CA PRO A 37 18.08 5.69 2.91
C PRO A 37 18.55 4.58 1.99
N ARG A 38 18.24 4.73 0.72
CA ARG A 38 18.79 3.87 -0.34
C ARG A 38 20.33 3.93 -0.34
N ARG A 39 21.00 2.81 -0.64
CA ARG A 39 22.46 2.69 -0.70
C ARG A 39 23.20 2.93 0.63
N SER A 40 22.52 2.97 1.75
CA SER A 40 23.12 3.08 3.09
C SER A 40 23.86 1.82 3.59
N GLY A 41 23.85 0.73 2.80
CA GLY A 41 24.54 -0.52 3.16
C GLY A 41 23.77 -1.41 4.12
N LYS A 42 22.45 -1.30 4.17
CA LYS A 42 21.57 -2.12 5.03
C LYS A 42 21.81 -3.61 4.88
N ASP A 43 21.85 -4.09 3.62
CA ASP A 43 22.03 -5.52 3.33
C ASP A 43 23.41 -6.01 3.72
N VAL A 44 24.49 -5.24 3.45
CA VAL A 44 25.84 -5.60 3.84
C VAL A 44 25.93 -5.76 5.37
N MET A 45 25.36 -4.82 6.11
CA MET A 45 25.32 -4.87 7.58
C MET A 45 24.57 -6.13 8.06
N CYS A 46 23.31 -6.31 7.64
CA CYS A 46 22.49 -7.43 8.10
C CYS A 46 23.07 -8.79 7.68
N TRP A 47 23.66 -8.87 6.48
CA TRP A 47 24.32 -10.10 6.03
C TRP A 47 25.46 -10.50 6.95
N ASN A 48 26.31 -9.54 7.32
CA ASN A 48 27.41 -9.79 8.26
C ASN A 48 26.92 -10.14 9.68
N LEU A 49 25.82 -9.51 10.14
CA LEU A 49 25.20 -9.87 11.41
C LEU A 49 24.68 -11.32 11.40
N VAL A 50 24.01 -11.72 10.31
CA VAL A 50 23.53 -13.11 10.12
C VAL A 50 24.69 -14.10 10.15
N ILE A 51 25.80 -13.83 9.44
CA ILE A 51 26.99 -14.67 9.45
C ILE A 51 27.55 -14.82 10.88
N ARG A 52 27.71 -13.71 11.61
CA ARG A 52 28.22 -13.74 12.99
C ARG A 52 27.28 -14.53 13.92
N MET A 53 25.96 -14.37 13.78
CA MET A 53 24.99 -15.15 14.55
C MET A 53 25.06 -16.64 14.22
N ALA A 54 25.18 -17.00 12.93
CA ALA A 54 25.25 -18.38 12.47
C ALA A 54 26.54 -19.09 12.94
N LEU A 55 27.63 -18.36 13.09
CA LEU A 55 28.88 -18.86 13.64
C LEU A 55 28.81 -19.05 15.17
N ARG A 56 28.12 -18.15 15.88
CA ARG A 56 27.99 -18.21 17.35
C ARG A 56 27.04 -19.29 17.83
N LYS A 57 25.93 -19.53 17.11
CA LYS A 57 24.89 -20.47 17.54
C LYS A 57 24.38 -21.28 16.35
N ILE A 58 24.43 -22.61 16.48
CA ILE A 58 23.95 -23.52 15.43
C ILE A 58 22.47 -23.36 15.23
N GLY A 59 22.03 -23.21 13.95
CA GLY A 59 20.64 -23.07 13.58
C GLY A 59 20.44 -22.69 12.12
N VAL A 60 19.19 -22.45 11.76
CA VAL A 60 18.79 -21.97 10.44
C VAL A 60 18.61 -20.45 10.51
N TYR A 61 19.18 -19.75 9.55
CA TYR A 61 19.18 -18.30 9.40
C TYR A 61 18.64 -17.96 8.03
N MET A 62 17.54 -17.21 7.97
CA MET A 62 16.86 -16.91 6.72
C MET A 62 16.98 -15.44 6.36
N TYR A 63 17.29 -15.19 5.10
CA TYR A 63 17.36 -13.85 4.53
C TYR A 63 16.31 -13.73 3.43
N CYS A 64 15.24 -12.99 3.72
CA CYS A 64 14.04 -12.87 2.89
C CYS A 64 14.06 -11.56 2.10
N LEU A 65 13.94 -11.63 0.78
CA LEU A 65 13.72 -10.50 -0.11
C LEU A 65 12.30 -10.59 -0.71
N PRO A 66 11.80 -9.55 -1.38
CA PRO A 66 10.46 -9.59 -1.98
C PRO A 66 10.22 -10.78 -2.90
N THR A 67 11.22 -11.15 -3.72
CA THR A 67 11.15 -12.35 -4.59
C THR A 67 12.43 -13.16 -4.53
N PHE A 68 12.33 -14.47 -4.84
CA PHE A 68 13.50 -15.35 -4.94
C PHE A 68 14.52 -14.87 -5.98
N SER A 69 14.05 -14.31 -7.10
CA SER A 69 14.92 -13.70 -8.12
C SER A 69 15.71 -12.50 -7.58
N GLN A 70 15.09 -11.68 -6.72
CA GLN A 70 15.78 -10.57 -6.06
C GLN A 70 16.79 -11.07 -5.04
N ALA A 71 16.46 -12.12 -4.27
CA ALA A 71 17.40 -12.74 -3.33
C ALA A 71 18.67 -13.21 -4.03
N ARG A 72 18.53 -13.83 -5.21
CA ARG A 72 19.66 -14.21 -6.06
C ARG A 72 20.46 -12.98 -6.51
N LYS A 73 19.82 -11.98 -7.08
CA LYS A 73 20.50 -10.80 -7.67
C LYS A 73 21.16 -9.90 -6.63
N VAL A 74 20.52 -9.70 -5.46
CA VAL A 74 20.96 -8.72 -4.46
C VAL A 74 22.04 -9.28 -3.54
N ILE A 75 21.99 -10.58 -3.22
CA ILE A 75 22.94 -11.22 -2.29
C ILE A 75 23.81 -12.28 -3.00
N TRP A 76 23.20 -13.25 -3.67
CA TRP A 76 23.93 -14.41 -4.16
C TRP A 76 24.92 -14.10 -5.29
N ASP A 77 24.47 -13.36 -6.32
CA ASP A 77 25.25 -13.02 -7.50
C ASP A 77 25.80 -11.58 -7.45
N SER A 78 25.57 -10.85 -6.35
CA SER A 78 25.90 -9.42 -6.26
C SER A 78 27.36 -9.18 -5.86
N ILE A 79 27.89 -8.09 -6.38
CA ILE A 79 29.17 -7.50 -6.01
C ILE A 79 28.91 -6.18 -5.29
N THR A 80 29.57 -5.98 -4.15
CA THR A 80 29.52 -4.75 -3.36
C THR A 80 30.33 -3.63 -4.02
N ASN A 81 30.20 -2.40 -3.56
CA ASN A 81 30.90 -1.24 -4.14
C ASN A 81 32.43 -1.34 -4.07
N ASP A 82 32.95 -2.13 -3.14
CA ASP A 82 34.38 -2.43 -2.99
C ASP A 82 34.83 -3.65 -3.81
N SER A 83 34.04 -4.06 -4.79
CA SER A 83 34.27 -5.19 -5.70
C SER A 83 34.32 -6.56 -5.02
N SER A 84 33.81 -6.68 -3.80
CA SER A 84 33.71 -7.95 -3.07
C SER A 84 32.34 -8.59 -3.32
N SER A 85 32.28 -9.92 -3.42
CA SER A 85 31.01 -10.65 -3.40
C SER A 85 30.43 -10.69 -1.99
N PHE A 86 29.09 -10.64 -1.86
CA PHE A 86 28.43 -10.90 -0.56
C PHE A 86 28.82 -12.25 0.03
N LEU A 87 29.02 -13.24 -0.82
CA LEU A 87 29.42 -14.58 -0.37
C LEU A 87 30.85 -14.61 0.18
N SER A 88 31.73 -13.68 -0.25
CA SER A 88 33.13 -13.60 0.23
C SER A 88 33.25 -13.10 1.68
N PHE A 89 32.19 -12.58 2.28
CA PHE A 89 32.15 -12.30 3.72
C PHE A 89 32.18 -13.57 4.57
N ILE A 90 31.90 -14.74 3.98
CA ILE A 90 32.07 -16.04 4.62
C ILE A 90 33.38 -16.65 4.10
N PRO A 91 34.41 -16.77 4.94
CA PRO A 91 35.64 -17.47 4.55
C PRO A 91 35.34 -18.88 4.02
N SER A 92 36.02 -19.29 2.94
CA SER A 92 35.77 -20.58 2.29
C SER A 92 35.98 -21.76 3.25
N GLU A 93 36.88 -21.62 4.21
CA GLU A 93 37.16 -22.61 5.25
C GLU A 93 35.99 -22.86 6.21
N LEU A 94 35.08 -21.91 6.31
CA LEU A 94 33.87 -22.01 7.15
C LEU A 94 32.67 -22.56 6.38
N VAL A 95 32.78 -22.70 5.06
CA VAL A 95 31.74 -23.26 4.21
C VAL A 95 31.88 -24.75 4.06
N LYS A 96 30.88 -25.52 4.50
CA LYS A 96 30.80 -26.96 4.29
C LYS A 96 30.26 -27.30 2.90
N SER A 97 29.21 -26.61 2.48
CA SER A 97 28.60 -26.77 1.15
C SER A 97 27.76 -25.54 0.75
N MET A 98 27.64 -25.34 -0.55
CA MET A 98 26.76 -24.31 -1.14
C MET A 98 25.90 -24.96 -2.21
N ASN A 99 24.60 -24.63 -2.18
CA ASN A 99 23.61 -25.00 -3.19
C ASN A 99 23.06 -23.73 -3.86
N GLY A 100 23.50 -23.47 -5.09
CA GLY A 100 23.09 -22.31 -5.85
C GLY A 100 21.64 -22.37 -6.37
N SER A 101 21.03 -23.57 -6.47
CA SER A 101 19.64 -23.70 -6.86
C SER A 101 18.69 -23.31 -5.72
N GLU A 102 19.02 -23.72 -4.49
CA GLU A 102 18.25 -23.40 -3.29
C GLU A 102 18.71 -22.10 -2.59
N LEU A 103 19.77 -21.46 -3.07
CA LEU A 103 20.43 -20.31 -2.43
C LEU A 103 20.77 -20.59 -0.95
N LYS A 104 21.37 -21.74 -0.68
CA LYS A 104 21.59 -22.29 0.65
C LYS A 104 23.08 -22.50 0.90
N ILE A 105 23.54 -22.02 2.04
CA ILE A 105 24.92 -22.20 2.51
C ILE A 105 24.89 -23.01 3.80
N THR A 106 25.64 -24.12 3.85
CA THR A 106 25.83 -24.88 5.08
C THR A 106 27.22 -24.59 5.60
N LEU A 107 27.32 -24.16 6.85
CA LEU A 107 28.61 -23.88 7.51
C LEU A 107 29.19 -25.15 8.16
N VAL A 108 30.51 -25.15 8.41
CA VAL A 108 31.20 -26.27 9.03
C VAL A 108 30.73 -26.62 10.45
N ASN A 109 30.16 -25.64 11.17
CA ASN A 109 29.52 -25.86 12.48
C ASN A 109 28.12 -26.48 12.40
N GLY A 110 27.56 -26.67 11.19
CA GLY A 110 26.24 -27.21 10.94
C GLY A 110 25.13 -26.14 10.78
N SER A 111 25.44 -24.87 10.94
CA SER A 111 24.46 -23.79 10.68
C SER A 111 24.12 -23.68 9.20
N ILE A 112 22.91 -23.26 8.91
CA ILE A 112 22.41 -23.05 7.55
C ILE A 112 22.03 -21.59 7.39
N ILE A 113 22.54 -20.94 6.34
CA ILE A 113 22.08 -19.63 5.89
C ILE A 113 21.35 -19.85 4.55
N GLN A 114 20.09 -19.41 4.45
CA GLN A 114 19.27 -19.60 3.26
C GLN A 114 18.62 -18.30 2.84
N LEU A 115 18.71 -18.00 1.55
CA LEU A 115 17.99 -16.86 0.94
C LEU A 115 16.64 -17.36 0.43
N ILE A 116 15.59 -16.58 0.65
CA ILE A 116 14.21 -16.91 0.24
C ILE A 116 13.51 -15.69 -0.35
N GLY A 117 12.42 -15.92 -1.08
CA GLY A 117 11.46 -14.87 -1.49
C GLY A 117 10.27 -14.82 -0.55
N SER A 118 9.75 -13.63 -0.29
CA SER A 118 8.48 -13.50 0.45
C SER A 118 7.26 -13.88 -0.39
N ASP A 119 7.40 -13.88 -1.71
CA ASP A 119 6.38 -14.32 -2.67
C ASP A 119 6.08 -15.83 -2.62
N SER A 120 6.88 -16.58 -1.88
CA SER A 120 6.75 -18.04 -1.69
C SER A 120 6.88 -18.45 -0.22
N TYR A 121 6.48 -17.57 0.70
CA TYR A 121 6.64 -17.79 2.14
C TYR A 121 5.90 -19.03 2.65
N ASP A 122 4.76 -19.33 2.07
CA ASP A 122 3.92 -20.49 2.40
C ASP A 122 4.62 -21.82 2.19
N THR A 123 5.52 -21.91 1.22
CA THR A 123 6.34 -23.10 0.95
C THR A 123 7.73 -23.03 1.58
N ALA A 124 8.33 -21.85 1.62
CA ALA A 124 9.70 -21.67 2.09
C ALA A 124 9.85 -21.67 3.62
N LEU A 125 8.82 -21.25 4.35
CA LEU A 125 8.85 -21.09 5.81
C LEU A 125 8.11 -22.20 6.56
N VAL A 126 7.17 -22.88 5.94
CA VAL A 126 6.39 -23.97 6.57
C VAL A 126 7.31 -25.11 7.00
N GLY A 127 7.13 -25.57 8.24
CA GLY A 127 7.92 -26.67 8.81
C GLY A 127 9.37 -26.32 9.17
N THR A 128 9.76 -25.04 9.00
CA THR A 128 11.10 -24.57 9.38
C THR A 128 11.10 -23.99 10.80
N ASN A 129 12.31 -23.92 11.41
CA ASN A 129 12.47 -23.35 12.74
C ASN A 129 13.69 -22.40 12.76
N PRO A 130 13.58 -21.24 12.06
CA PRO A 130 14.69 -20.30 11.96
C PRO A 130 15.01 -19.64 13.29
N ARG A 131 16.28 -19.44 13.57
CA ARG A 131 16.77 -18.63 14.68
C ARG A 131 16.82 -17.14 14.38
N CYS A 132 16.88 -16.81 13.10
CA CYS A 132 16.84 -15.43 12.65
C CYS A 132 16.16 -15.38 11.29
N VAL A 133 15.31 -14.36 11.09
CA VAL A 133 14.79 -13.99 9.78
C VAL A 133 15.05 -12.50 9.56
N VAL A 134 15.69 -12.20 8.44
CA VAL A 134 15.85 -10.83 7.94
C VAL A 134 14.87 -10.62 6.81
N PHE A 135 14.05 -9.58 6.90
CA PHE A 135 13.27 -9.07 5.77
C PHE A 135 13.98 -7.85 5.19
N SER A 136 14.53 -8.00 3.99
CA SER A 136 15.10 -6.89 3.22
C SER A 136 14.08 -6.35 2.24
N GLU A 137 14.11 -5.04 2.04
CA GLU A 137 13.14 -4.30 1.22
C GLU A 137 11.68 -4.62 1.57
N PHE A 138 11.40 -4.68 2.88
CA PHE A 138 10.09 -5.09 3.42
C PHE A 138 8.92 -4.25 2.90
N ALA A 139 9.15 -3.00 2.51
CA ALA A 139 8.12 -2.17 1.86
C ALA A 139 7.58 -2.79 0.54
N LEU A 140 8.32 -3.71 -0.08
CA LEU A 140 7.95 -4.42 -1.30
C LEU A 140 7.65 -5.91 -1.07
N ALA A 141 7.85 -6.40 0.16
CA ALA A 141 7.65 -7.81 0.51
C ALA A 141 6.16 -8.12 0.73
N ASP A 142 5.81 -9.41 0.65
CA ASP A 142 4.51 -9.87 1.10
C ASP A 142 4.44 -9.78 2.63
N ALA A 143 3.51 -8.94 3.12
CA ALA A 143 3.36 -8.68 4.55
C ALA A 143 2.85 -9.88 5.35
N ASP A 144 2.18 -10.83 4.69
CA ASP A 144 1.67 -12.04 5.35
C ASP A 144 2.82 -12.98 5.74
N ALA A 145 3.96 -12.92 5.05
CA ALA A 145 5.17 -13.63 5.45
C ALA A 145 5.61 -13.28 6.88
N LEU A 146 5.47 -12.01 7.30
CA LEU A 146 5.78 -11.59 8.66
C LEU A 146 4.83 -12.21 9.69
N LYS A 147 3.53 -12.28 9.38
CA LYS A 147 2.54 -12.92 10.26
C LYS A 147 2.84 -14.40 10.47
N PHE A 148 3.38 -15.04 9.43
CA PHE A 148 3.77 -16.45 9.47
C PHE A 148 5.03 -16.71 10.30
N VAL A 149 6.03 -15.83 10.18
CA VAL A 149 7.32 -15.94 10.86
C VAL A 149 7.24 -15.60 12.35
N SER A 150 6.43 -14.60 12.72
CA SER A 150 6.38 -14.09 14.09
C SER A 150 6.09 -15.14 15.15
N PRO A 151 5.11 -16.06 15.03
CA PRO A 151 4.87 -17.10 16.00
C PRO A 151 6.04 -18.06 16.16
N ILE A 152 6.75 -18.38 15.08
CA ILE A 152 7.92 -19.28 15.10
C ILE A 152 9.05 -18.66 15.91
N LEU A 153 9.37 -17.40 15.61
CA LEU A 153 10.44 -16.68 16.30
C LEU A 153 10.10 -16.44 17.78
N ASN A 154 8.85 -16.17 18.10
CA ASN A 154 8.39 -16.03 19.49
C ASN A 154 8.55 -17.35 20.28
N ALA A 155 8.21 -18.49 19.66
CA ALA A 155 8.29 -19.79 20.30
C ALA A 155 9.76 -20.24 20.59
N ASN A 156 10.71 -19.95 19.68
CA ASN A 156 12.10 -20.40 19.80
C ASN A 156 13.06 -19.30 20.31
N GLY A 157 12.55 -18.12 20.61
CA GLY A 157 13.35 -16.96 21.04
C GLY A 157 14.27 -16.44 19.93
N GLY A 158 13.84 -16.56 18.68
CA GLY A 158 14.57 -16.10 17.51
C GLY A 158 14.58 -14.60 17.32
N THR A 159 15.35 -14.15 16.33
CA THR A 159 15.54 -12.73 16.00
C THR A 159 14.84 -12.37 14.70
N LEU A 160 14.16 -11.22 14.70
CA LEU A 160 13.56 -10.59 13.54
C LEU A 160 14.30 -9.29 13.22
N MET A 161 14.78 -9.15 12.00
CA MET A 161 15.33 -7.91 11.49
C MET A 161 14.55 -7.47 10.25
N ILE A 162 14.07 -6.24 10.25
CA ILE A 162 13.37 -5.63 9.11
C ILE A 162 14.20 -4.45 8.62
N ILE A 163 14.61 -4.47 7.38
CA ILE A 163 15.34 -3.36 6.76
C ILE A 163 14.65 -2.93 5.47
N SER A 164 14.44 -1.65 5.32
CA SER A 164 13.76 -1.12 4.12
C SER A 164 13.99 0.37 3.94
N THR A 165 13.72 0.82 2.71
CA THR A 165 13.42 2.20 2.38
C THR A 165 11.90 2.35 2.26
N PRO A 166 11.26 3.44 2.69
CA PRO A 166 9.82 3.62 2.59
C PRO A 166 9.30 3.58 1.15
N ARG A 167 8.05 3.14 1.02
CA ARG A 167 7.27 3.14 -0.23
C ARG A 167 5.83 3.56 0.07
N GLY A 168 5.65 4.79 0.58
CA GLY A 168 4.36 5.26 1.07
C GLY A 168 3.90 4.59 2.36
N LYS A 169 2.66 4.82 2.75
CA LYS A 169 2.02 4.27 3.95
C LYS A 169 1.49 2.86 3.67
N ASN A 170 2.35 1.87 3.75
CA ASN A 170 2.05 0.44 3.51
C ASN A 170 2.37 -0.41 4.76
N ALA A 171 2.52 -1.73 4.59
CA ALA A 171 2.80 -2.63 5.70
C ALA A 171 4.07 -2.26 6.51
N LEU A 172 5.11 -1.70 5.86
CA LEU A 172 6.29 -1.19 6.58
C LEU A 172 5.91 -0.05 7.52
N TRP A 173 5.05 0.87 7.08
CA TRP A 173 4.54 1.96 7.91
C TRP A 173 3.79 1.43 9.12
N ASP A 174 2.87 0.47 8.91
CA ASP A 174 2.07 -0.11 9.98
C ASP A 174 2.96 -0.77 11.05
N VAL A 175 3.93 -1.59 10.60
CA VAL A 175 4.88 -2.25 11.52
C VAL A 175 5.73 -1.21 12.24
N TYR A 176 6.26 -0.21 11.54
CA TYR A 176 7.10 0.83 12.13
C TYR A 176 6.33 1.67 13.16
N GLN A 177 5.09 2.08 12.88
CA GLN A 177 4.27 2.85 13.82
C GLN A 177 3.98 2.07 15.11
N ASN A 178 3.70 0.77 14.99
CA ASN A 178 3.44 -0.08 16.14
C ASN A 178 4.72 -0.42 16.94
N ALA A 179 5.87 -0.47 16.26
CA ALA A 179 7.15 -0.87 16.85
C ALA A 179 7.89 0.29 17.54
N LYS A 180 7.78 1.53 17.02
CA LYS A 180 8.59 2.68 17.46
C LYS A 180 8.46 3.03 18.95
N ASP A 181 7.28 2.78 19.51
CA ASP A 181 6.97 3.09 20.92
C ASP A 181 7.02 1.83 21.81
N SER A 182 7.39 0.68 21.26
CA SER A 182 7.46 -0.60 21.97
C SER A 182 8.86 -0.84 22.55
N PRO A 183 9.00 -1.15 23.84
CA PRO A 183 10.31 -1.44 24.46
C PRO A 183 10.95 -2.72 23.96
N ASP A 184 10.19 -3.62 23.32
CA ASP A 184 10.67 -4.89 22.77
C ASP A 184 11.35 -4.73 21.40
N TRP A 185 11.24 -3.54 20.80
CA TRP A 185 11.78 -3.26 19.50
C TRP A 185 12.92 -2.25 19.56
N PHE A 186 13.96 -2.51 18.80
CA PHE A 186 14.90 -1.47 18.40
C PHE A 186 14.45 -0.87 17.08
N CYS A 187 14.06 0.40 17.08
CA CYS A 187 13.58 1.12 15.90
C CYS A 187 14.54 2.26 15.56
N GLN A 188 15.02 2.27 14.32
CA GLN A 188 15.86 3.37 13.84
C GLN A 188 15.38 3.83 12.46
N LYS A 189 14.96 5.09 12.38
CA LYS A 189 14.70 5.77 11.11
C LYS A 189 15.78 6.82 10.93
N LEU A 190 16.48 6.78 9.80
CA LEU A 190 17.53 7.72 9.44
C LEU A 190 17.22 8.38 8.11
N SER A 191 17.69 9.59 7.94
CA SER A 191 17.68 10.37 6.70
C SER A 191 19.07 10.42 6.06
N LEU A 192 19.18 11.06 4.91
CA LEU A 192 20.46 11.37 4.30
C LEU A 192 21.34 12.23 5.21
N ASP A 193 20.73 13.20 5.93
CA ASP A 193 21.44 14.10 6.82
C ASP A 193 22.07 13.38 8.01
N ASP A 194 21.42 12.29 8.48
CA ASP A 194 21.97 11.45 9.55
C ASP A 194 23.10 10.53 9.06
N THR A 195 23.03 10.12 7.80
CA THR A 195 23.94 9.09 7.26
C THR A 195 25.12 9.66 6.47
N ASN A 196 24.92 10.81 5.82
CA ASN A 196 25.91 11.50 4.96
C ASN A 196 26.67 10.56 4.00
N HIS A 197 26.03 9.47 3.56
CA HIS A 197 26.67 8.41 2.78
C HIS A 197 26.74 8.74 1.28
N ILE A 198 26.00 9.75 0.83
CA ILE A 198 26.03 10.31 -0.53
C ILE A 198 26.09 11.83 -0.38
N PRO A 199 26.96 12.53 -1.13
CA PRO A 199 27.00 13.98 -1.13
C PRO A 199 25.69 14.60 -1.62
N LEU A 200 25.14 15.55 -0.87
CA LEU A 200 23.89 16.22 -1.22
C LEU A 200 23.97 16.92 -2.59
N SER A 201 25.14 17.43 -2.96
CA SER A 201 25.37 18.07 -4.26
C SER A 201 25.12 17.16 -5.45
N MET A 202 25.38 15.85 -5.32
CA MET A 202 25.10 14.88 -6.39
C MET A 202 23.59 14.70 -6.58
N ILE A 203 22.84 14.64 -5.47
CA ILE A 203 21.38 14.49 -5.52
C ILE A 203 20.75 15.78 -6.09
N GLN A 204 21.26 16.95 -5.71
CA GLN A 204 20.81 18.23 -6.26
C GLN A 204 21.06 18.32 -7.77
N GLN A 205 22.20 17.83 -8.24
CA GLN A 205 22.50 17.74 -9.67
C GLN A 205 21.53 16.81 -10.39
N ASP A 206 21.25 15.62 -9.84
CA ASP A 206 20.29 14.68 -10.42
C ASP A 206 18.87 15.25 -10.51
N ILE A 207 18.47 16.12 -9.56
CA ILE A 207 17.21 16.86 -9.63
C ILE A 207 17.23 17.87 -10.77
N GLN A 208 18.30 18.66 -10.88
CA GLN A 208 18.45 19.68 -11.93
C GLN A 208 18.48 19.06 -13.34
N ASP A 209 19.09 17.90 -13.46
CA ASP A 209 19.17 17.14 -14.72
C ASP A 209 17.86 16.38 -15.02
N GLY A 210 16.87 16.44 -14.13
CA GLY A 210 15.58 15.74 -14.29
C GLY A 210 15.67 14.23 -14.17
N LEU A 211 16.75 13.68 -13.62
CA LEU A 211 16.96 12.25 -13.43
C LEU A 211 16.15 11.69 -12.26
N VAL A 212 15.90 12.52 -11.24
CA VAL A 212 15.08 12.19 -10.07
C VAL A 212 14.16 13.36 -9.73
N SER A 213 12.96 13.06 -9.22
CA SER A 213 12.06 14.10 -8.71
C SER A 213 12.36 14.41 -7.24
N GLU A 214 11.97 15.60 -6.78
CA GLU A 214 12.10 15.98 -5.36
C GLU A 214 11.34 15.00 -4.46
N GLU A 215 10.15 14.52 -4.90
CA GLU A 215 9.36 13.54 -4.18
C GLU A 215 10.12 12.22 -4.03
N LEU A 216 10.76 11.75 -5.10
CA LEU A 216 11.57 10.55 -5.05
C LEU A 216 12.76 10.71 -4.09
N VAL A 217 13.37 11.88 -4.06
CA VAL A 217 14.45 12.21 -3.11
C VAL A 217 13.94 12.16 -1.67
N GLN A 218 12.76 12.73 -1.39
CA GLN A 218 12.16 12.66 -0.05
C GLN A 218 11.90 11.21 0.36
N GLN A 219 11.44 10.35 -0.53
CA GLN A 219 11.21 8.95 -0.25
C GLN A 219 12.51 8.15 -0.07
N GLU A 220 13.42 8.22 -1.04
CA GLU A 220 14.58 7.33 -1.12
C GLU A 220 15.74 7.75 -0.21
N TYR A 221 15.89 9.05 0.06
CA TYR A 221 17.00 9.60 0.83
C TYR A 221 16.60 10.18 2.18
N TYR A 222 15.41 10.76 2.30
CA TYR A 222 14.92 11.29 3.57
C TYR A 222 13.94 10.35 4.27
N CYS A 223 13.71 9.16 3.69
CA CYS A 223 12.86 8.13 4.26
C CYS A 223 11.46 8.64 4.64
N SER A 224 10.89 9.51 3.80
CA SER A 224 9.53 9.99 3.98
C SER A 224 8.53 8.89 3.68
N PHE A 225 7.56 8.71 4.58
CA PHE A 225 6.39 7.87 4.35
C PHE A 225 5.22 8.66 3.76
N GLU A 226 5.34 9.98 3.69
CA GLU A 226 4.27 10.86 3.18
C GLU A 226 4.11 10.77 1.66
N GLN A 227 5.17 10.33 0.98
CA GLN A 227 5.15 10.15 -0.47
C GLN A 227 4.50 8.80 -0.83
N GLY A 228 3.55 8.84 -1.74
CA GLY A 228 3.00 7.64 -2.36
C GLY A 228 4.06 6.88 -3.17
N HIS A 229 3.74 5.66 -3.61
CA HIS A 229 4.61 4.92 -4.51
C HIS A 229 4.93 5.74 -5.76
N GLU A 230 6.18 5.68 -6.24
CA GLU A 230 6.51 6.18 -7.58
C GLU A 230 5.56 5.56 -8.61
N GLY A 231 4.84 6.41 -9.35
CA GLY A 231 3.77 5.98 -10.25
C GLY A 231 2.39 5.83 -9.58
N ALA A 232 2.23 6.18 -8.30
CA ALA A 232 0.90 6.21 -7.66
C ALA A 232 0.01 7.26 -8.32
N TYR A 233 -1.22 6.84 -8.67
CA TYR A 233 -2.15 7.69 -9.41
C TYR A 233 -2.70 8.83 -8.56
N TYR A 234 -2.89 8.61 -7.24
CA TYR A 234 -3.68 9.51 -6.39
C TYR A 234 -2.96 10.00 -5.13
N ALA A 235 -1.79 9.48 -4.76
CA ALA A 235 -1.12 9.79 -3.50
C ALA A 235 -1.02 11.30 -3.20
N LYS A 236 -0.50 12.10 -4.15
CA LYS A 236 -0.41 13.56 -3.99
C LYS A 236 -1.76 14.27 -3.86
N TYR A 237 -2.82 13.66 -4.39
CA TYR A 237 -4.17 14.22 -4.26
C TYR A 237 -4.73 13.92 -2.86
N ILE A 238 -4.46 12.74 -2.30
CA ILE A 238 -4.83 12.39 -0.93
C ILE A 238 -4.10 13.28 0.07
N ASP A 239 -2.80 13.56 -0.13
CA ASP A 239 -2.05 14.50 0.72
C ASP A 239 -2.67 15.90 0.67
N ARG A 240 -3.05 16.37 -0.52
CA ARG A 240 -3.75 17.64 -0.68
C ARG A 240 -5.10 17.64 0.04
N MET A 241 -5.88 16.57 -0.06
CA MET A 241 -7.17 16.42 0.61
C MET A 241 -7.00 16.46 2.14
N ARG A 242 -5.96 15.84 2.70
CA ARG A 242 -5.62 15.93 4.14
C ARG A 242 -5.33 17.37 4.55
N ASN A 243 -4.47 18.06 3.80
CA ASN A 243 -4.10 19.43 4.08
C ASN A 243 -5.28 20.41 3.97
N ASN A 244 -6.26 20.10 3.12
CA ASN A 244 -7.49 20.89 2.93
C ASN A 244 -8.60 20.51 3.92
N GLY A 245 -8.39 19.56 4.84
CA GLY A 245 -9.44 19.09 5.76
C GLY A 245 -10.56 18.31 5.09
N GLN A 246 -10.32 17.73 3.90
CA GLN A 246 -11.29 16.91 3.18
C GLN A 246 -11.30 15.44 3.64
N ILE A 247 -10.29 15.03 4.42
CA ILE A 247 -10.22 13.74 5.10
C ILE A 247 -10.38 14.00 6.59
N GLY A 248 -11.45 13.47 7.17
CA GLY A 248 -11.85 13.69 8.55
C GLY A 248 -13.17 13.01 8.85
N PRO A 249 -13.86 13.37 9.95
CA PRO A 249 -15.17 12.79 10.25
C PRO A 249 -16.23 13.26 9.23
N VAL A 250 -16.76 12.33 8.44
CA VAL A 250 -17.83 12.57 7.45
C VAL A 250 -19.04 11.71 7.79
N ASN A 251 -19.98 12.31 8.53
CA ASN A 251 -21.16 11.60 9.00
C ASN A 251 -22.23 11.42 7.91
N HIS A 252 -22.91 10.25 7.95
CA HIS A 252 -24.12 10.03 7.16
C HIS A 252 -25.18 11.08 7.51
N ASN A 253 -25.71 11.75 6.50
CA ASN A 253 -26.83 12.68 6.65
C ASN A 253 -28.14 12.01 6.18
N PRO A 254 -29.10 11.72 7.07
CA PRO A 254 -30.33 11.01 6.74
C PRO A 254 -31.29 11.79 5.82
N MET A 255 -31.04 13.08 5.61
CA MET A 255 -31.82 13.91 4.67
C MET A 255 -31.44 13.68 3.20
N TYR A 256 -30.27 13.08 2.95
CA TYR A 256 -29.78 12.80 1.60
C TYR A 256 -29.81 11.30 1.31
N ARG A 257 -30.08 10.96 0.07
CA ARG A 257 -29.99 9.58 -0.40
C ARG A 257 -28.52 9.14 -0.48
N THR A 258 -28.28 7.87 -0.27
CA THR A 258 -26.96 7.26 -0.40
C THR A 258 -26.86 6.53 -1.72
N PHE A 259 -25.82 6.83 -2.46
CA PHE A 259 -25.43 6.14 -3.69
C PHE A 259 -24.37 5.11 -3.35
N THR A 260 -24.24 4.09 -4.21
CA THR A 260 -23.13 3.13 -4.11
C THR A 260 -22.42 2.97 -5.44
N ALA A 261 -21.11 2.84 -5.38
CA ALA A 261 -20.30 2.46 -6.54
C ALA A 261 -19.52 1.18 -6.21
N TRP A 262 -19.53 0.24 -7.14
CA TRP A 262 -19.05 -1.11 -6.94
C TRP A 262 -17.92 -1.46 -7.89
N ASP A 263 -16.90 -2.15 -7.36
CA ASP A 263 -16.01 -2.97 -8.16
C ASP A 263 -16.31 -4.44 -7.89
N ILE A 264 -16.63 -5.20 -8.95
CA ILE A 264 -17.18 -6.55 -8.83
C ILE A 264 -16.19 -7.55 -9.41
N GLY A 265 -15.30 -8.10 -8.61
CA GLY A 265 -14.39 -9.18 -8.94
C GLY A 265 -15.09 -10.56 -8.96
N VAL A 266 -14.58 -11.51 -9.77
CA VAL A 266 -15.14 -12.90 -9.85
C VAL A 266 -14.45 -13.84 -8.87
N LYS A 267 -13.14 -13.68 -8.70
CA LYS A 267 -12.28 -14.53 -7.84
C LYS A 267 -11.50 -13.71 -6.83
N ASP A 268 -11.61 -12.39 -6.91
CA ASP A 268 -10.89 -11.42 -6.10
C ASP A 268 -11.84 -10.69 -5.15
N TYR A 269 -11.36 -9.56 -4.61
CA TYR A 269 -12.17 -8.70 -3.77
C TYR A 269 -13.35 -8.11 -4.55
N MET A 270 -14.49 -7.98 -3.87
CA MET A 270 -15.57 -7.12 -4.29
C MET A 270 -15.60 -5.91 -3.35
N ALA A 271 -15.66 -4.71 -3.92
CA ALA A 271 -15.57 -3.45 -3.18
C ALA A 271 -16.80 -2.57 -3.40
N ILE A 272 -17.25 -1.89 -2.34
CA ILE A 272 -18.38 -0.95 -2.36
C ILE A 272 -17.94 0.35 -1.71
N ILE A 273 -18.25 1.47 -2.36
CA ILE A 273 -18.17 2.80 -1.78
C ILE A 273 -19.58 3.36 -1.60
N PHE A 274 -19.85 3.90 -0.40
CA PHE A 274 -21.11 4.54 -0.05
C PHE A 274 -20.89 6.05 -0.02
N PHE A 275 -21.69 6.80 -0.81
CA PHE A 275 -21.49 8.23 -0.90
C PHE A 275 -22.81 9.00 -0.97
N GLN A 276 -22.78 10.26 -0.56
CA GLN A 276 -23.88 11.20 -0.64
C GLN A 276 -23.46 12.42 -1.45
N LEU A 277 -24.41 13.01 -2.17
CA LEU A 277 -24.22 14.28 -2.88
C LEU A 277 -24.86 15.40 -2.06
N ILE A 278 -24.03 16.29 -1.51
CA ILE A 278 -24.46 17.38 -0.64
C ILE A 278 -24.03 18.71 -1.26
N GLY A 279 -24.95 19.39 -1.93
CA GLY A 279 -24.61 20.54 -2.75
C GLY A 279 -23.60 20.18 -3.86
N PRO A 280 -22.51 20.92 -4.03
CA PRO A 280 -21.48 20.61 -5.01
C PRO A 280 -20.56 19.45 -4.58
N ASN A 281 -20.61 19.06 -3.32
CA ASN A 281 -19.63 18.15 -2.71
C ASN A 281 -20.10 16.69 -2.72
N VAL A 282 -19.11 15.80 -2.72
CA VAL A 282 -19.29 14.35 -2.58
C VAL A 282 -18.83 13.96 -1.18
N HIS A 283 -19.68 13.31 -0.42
CA HIS A 283 -19.36 12.81 0.92
C HIS A 283 -19.28 11.29 0.89
N VAL A 284 -18.08 10.74 0.93
CA VAL A 284 -17.84 9.30 1.07
C VAL A 284 -17.93 8.95 2.54
N ILE A 285 -19.05 8.33 2.91
CA ILE A 285 -19.46 8.10 4.30
C ILE A 285 -19.08 6.72 4.82
N ASP A 286 -18.77 5.77 3.92
CA ASP A 286 -18.45 4.41 4.28
C ASP A 286 -17.80 3.68 3.09
N CYS A 287 -17.06 2.60 3.34
CA CYS A 287 -16.63 1.65 2.32
C CYS A 287 -16.67 0.23 2.87
N TYR A 288 -16.71 -0.75 1.98
CA TYR A 288 -16.65 -2.16 2.33
C TYR A 288 -15.95 -2.94 1.24
N GLN A 289 -15.09 -3.88 1.62
CA GLN A 289 -14.52 -4.85 0.69
C GLN A 289 -14.36 -6.20 1.37
N ASN A 290 -14.52 -7.27 0.60
CA ASN A 290 -14.24 -8.64 1.04
C ASN A 290 -13.94 -9.53 -0.16
N THR A 291 -13.49 -10.76 0.07
CA THR A 291 -13.17 -11.74 -0.98
C THR A 291 -13.80 -13.09 -0.68
N GLY A 292 -14.02 -13.90 -1.71
CA GLY A 292 -14.52 -15.26 -1.58
C GLY A 292 -15.99 -15.39 -1.19
N LEU A 293 -16.77 -14.29 -1.26
CA LEU A 293 -18.20 -14.26 -0.89
C LEU A 293 -19.07 -13.93 -2.11
N GLY A 294 -20.28 -14.45 -2.12
CA GLY A 294 -21.26 -14.20 -3.17
C GLY A 294 -21.89 -12.80 -3.06
N ILE A 295 -22.61 -12.39 -4.11
CA ILE A 295 -23.29 -11.08 -4.15
C ILE A 295 -24.37 -10.94 -3.07
N ASP A 296 -24.96 -12.04 -2.63
CA ASP A 296 -25.90 -12.13 -1.52
C ASP A 296 -25.35 -11.54 -0.24
N HIS A 297 -24.11 -11.90 0.13
CA HIS A 297 -23.43 -11.33 1.28
C HIS A 297 -23.35 -9.80 1.22
N TYR A 298 -22.97 -9.25 0.06
CA TYR A 298 -22.83 -7.79 -0.10
C TYR A 298 -24.18 -7.08 -0.06
N ILE A 299 -25.24 -7.72 -0.53
CA ILE A 299 -26.60 -7.20 -0.40
C ILE A 299 -27.04 -7.18 1.07
N ASP A 300 -26.67 -8.19 1.85
CA ASP A 300 -26.94 -8.19 3.29
C ASP A 300 -26.11 -7.11 4.03
N VAL A 301 -24.89 -6.83 3.58
CA VAL A 301 -24.13 -5.65 4.07
C VAL A 301 -24.90 -4.36 3.81
N LEU A 302 -25.45 -4.15 2.61
CA LEU A 302 -26.28 -2.96 2.33
C LEU A 302 -27.47 -2.88 3.28
N ARG A 303 -28.20 -4.00 3.48
CA ARG A 303 -29.38 -4.07 4.33
C ARG A 303 -29.06 -3.81 5.81
N SER A 304 -27.86 -4.15 6.26
CA SER A 304 -27.41 -3.92 7.64
C SER A 304 -27.11 -2.45 7.94
N LYS A 305 -26.91 -1.61 6.91
CA LYS A 305 -26.57 -0.19 7.07
C LYS A 305 -27.84 0.67 7.22
N PRO A 306 -27.80 1.74 8.00
CA PRO A 306 -28.96 2.62 8.22
C PRO A 306 -29.21 3.59 7.05
N TYR A 307 -28.78 3.24 5.84
CA TYR A 307 -28.79 4.16 4.69
C TYR A 307 -30.06 3.99 3.86
N LYS A 308 -30.55 5.12 3.33
CA LYS A 308 -31.62 5.14 2.31
C LYS A 308 -30.97 5.26 0.94
N TYR A 309 -30.95 4.15 0.23
CA TYR A 309 -30.30 4.08 -1.08
C TYR A 309 -31.10 4.77 -2.18
N ASP A 310 -30.37 5.28 -3.17
CA ASP A 310 -30.89 5.79 -4.45
C ASP A 310 -30.44 4.85 -5.57
N LYS A 311 -29.26 5.10 -6.15
CA LYS A 311 -28.72 4.34 -7.28
C LYS A 311 -27.50 3.51 -6.89
N HIS A 312 -27.37 2.39 -7.61
CA HIS A 312 -26.22 1.49 -7.49
C HIS A 312 -25.48 1.46 -8.81
N TRP A 313 -24.21 1.89 -8.81
CA TRP A 313 -23.36 1.97 -9.98
C TRP A 313 -22.38 0.81 -10.03
N GLY A 314 -22.43 0.02 -11.09
CA GLY A 314 -21.50 -1.08 -11.31
C GLY A 314 -20.51 -0.80 -12.43
N PRO A 315 -19.46 -1.66 -12.59
CA PRO A 315 -18.50 -1.54 -13.69
C PRO A 315 -19.20 -1.69 -15.06
N ALA A 316 -18.55 -1.22 -16.12
CA ALA A 316 -19.12 -1.20 -17.47
C ALA A 316 -19.53 -2.61 -17.98
N ASP A 317 -18.86 -3.64 -17.51
CA ASP A 317 -19.06 -5.04 -17.88
C ASP A 317 -19.97 -5.84 -16.91
N ILE A 318 -20.61 -5.19 -15.96
CA ILE A 318 -21.46 -5.85 -14.94
C ILE A 318 -22.58 -6.74 -15.55
N ALA A 319 -23.03 -6.39 -16.76
CA ALA A 319 -24.10 -7.12 -17.45
C ALA A 319 -23.60 -8.32 -18.26
N VAL A 320 -22.29 -8.59 -18.31
CA VAL A 320 -21.72 -9.74 -19.01
C VAL A 320 -22.15 -11.03 -18.31
N ARG A 321 -22.67 -12.00 -19.09
CA ARG A 321 -23.10 -13.30 -18.58
C ARG A 321 -21.92 -14.19 -18.22
N GLU A 322 -22.02 -14.84 -17.07
CA GLU A 322 -21.03 -15.82 -16.65
C GLU A 322 -21.24 -17.16 -17.35
N VAL A 323 -20.16 -17.73 -17.86
CA VAL A 323 -20.19 -19.00 -18.62
C VAL A 323 -20.74 -20.17 -17.78
N ASN A 324 -20.48 -20.16 -16.47
CA ASN A 324 -20.86 -21.27 -15.58
C ASN A 324 -22.31 -21.23 -15.12
N THR A 325 -22.90 -20.05 -14.96
CA THR A 325 -24.25 -19.86 -14.42
C THR A 325 -25.26 -19.47 -15.47
N GLY A 326 -24.83 -18.96 -16.62
CA GLY A 326 -25.67 -18.41 -17.68
C GLY A 326 -26.35 -17.09 -17.34
N TYR A 327 -26.24 -16.62 -16.09
CA TYR A 327 -26.77 -15.34 -15.63
C TYR A 327 -25.69 -14.27 -15.59
N SER A 328 -26.10 -13.01 -15.79
CA SER A 328 -25.25 -11.87 -15.49
C SER A 328 -25.32 -11.54 -13.99
N ARG A 329 -24.32 -10.79 -13.49
CA ARG A 329 -24.31 -10.32 -12.09
C ARG A 329 -25.46 -9.37 -11.81
N VAL A 330 -25.89 -8.59 -12.81
CA VAL A 330 -27.09 -7.73 -12.73
C VAL A 330 -28.33 -8.58 -12.54
N GLU A 331 -28.47 -9.68 -13.29
CA GLU A 331 -29.63 -10.59 -13.15
C GLU A 331 -29.66 -11.25 -11.77
N ALA A 332 -28.51 -11.72 -11.28
CA ALA A 332 -28.38 -12.31 -9.95
C ALA A 332 -28.71 -11.30 -8.83
N ALA A 333 -28.19 -10.08 -8.92
CA ALA A 333 -28.47 -9.02 -7.96
C ALA A 333 -29.96 -8.63 -7.95
N ARG A 334 -30.58 -8.56 -9.15
CA ARG A 334 -32.01 -8.24 -9.29
C ARG A 334 -32.89 -9.28 -8.64
N GLN A 335 -32.57 -10.56 -8.77
CA GLN A 335 -33.31 -11.65 -8.09
C GLN A 335 -33.27 -11.51 -6.57
N LEU A 336 -32.22 -10.92 -6.03
CA LEU A 336 -32.04 -10.63 -4.60
C LEU A 336 -32.58 -9.24 -4.18
N GLY A 337 -33.18 -8.49 -5.12
CA GLY A 337 -33.81 -7.21 -4.87
C GLY A 337 -32.89 -5.99 -4.98
N LEU A 338 -31.67 -6.15 -5.53
CA LEU A 338 -30.75 -5.04 -5.81
C LEU A 338 -30.75 -4.71 -7.31
N ASN A 339 -31.05 -3.45 -7.65
CA ASN A 339 -31.07 -3.00 -9.03
C ASN A 339 -29.87 -2.08 -9.29
N PHE A 340 -28.95 -2.52 -10.14
CA PHE A 340 -27.91 -1.64 -10.69
C PHE A 340 -28.47 -0.78 -11.81
N GLU A 341 -27.88 0.42 -11.95
CA GLU A 341 -28.17 1.28 -13.09
C GLU A 341 -27.60 0.66 -14.38
N ILE A 342 -28.48 0.43 -15.33
CA ILE A 342 -28.19 -0.24 -16.61
C ILE A 342 -28.81 0.50 -17.79
N LYS A 343 -28.27 0.30 -18.98
CA LYS A 343 -28.80 0.81 -20.25
C LYS A 343 -28.91 -0.34 -21.26
N ASP A 344 -29.31 -0.03 -22.48
CA ASP A 344 -29.41 -0.97 -23.58
C ASP A 344 -30.23 -2.23 -23.25
N ASN A 345 -31.43 -2.03 -22.64
CA ASN A 345 -32.33 -3.11 -22.21
C ASN A 345 -31.69 -4.15 -21.28
N GLY A 346 -30.72 -3.73 -20.49
CA GLY A 346 -30.04 -4.60 -19.52
C GLY A 346 -28.75 -5.24 -20.03
N LEU A 347 -28.25 -4.80 -21.19
CA LEU A 347 -27.04 -5.38 -21.80
C LEU A 347 -25.75 -4.75 -21.30
N SER A 348 -25.79 -3.52 -20.77
CA SER A 348 -24.61 -2.85 -20.25
C SER A 348 -24.90 -1.96 -19.02
N SER A 349 -23.88 -1.64 -18.22
CA SER A 349 -23.97 -0.63 -17.18
C SER A 349 -24.34 0.73 -17.76
N ALA A 350 -25.05 1.56 -16.97
CA ALA A 350 -25.28 2.96 -17.32
C ALA A 350 -23.98 3.79 -17.32
N LEU A 351 -22.92 3.34 -16.62
CA LEU A 351 -21.63 4.00 -16.67
C LEU A 351 -20.98 3.83 -18.05
N PRO A 352 -20.52 4.93 -18.66
CA PRO A 352 -19.80 4.87 -19.92
C PRO A 352 -18.43 4.21 -19.72
N ASN A 353 -18.01 3.39 -20.70
CA ASN A 353 -16.62 2.93 -20.75
C ASN A 353 -15.75 4.03 -21.35
N ILE A 354 -15.16 4.85 -20.50
CA ILE A 354 -14.29 5.98 -20.91
C ILE A 354 -12.81 5.59 -21.01
N GLY A 355 -12.49 4.31 -20.80
CA GLY A 355 -11.12 3.82 -20.74
C GLY A 355 -10.42 4.16 -19.43
N PHE A 356 -9.34 3.43 -19.15
CA PHE A 356 -8.63 3.48 -17.86
C PHE A 356 -8.07 4.88 -17.55
N ALA A 357 -7.30 5.46 -18.47
CA ALA A 357 -6.64 6.76 -18.26
C ALA A 357 -7.65 7.91 -18.02
N ASN A 358 -8.76 7.93 -18.75
CA ASN A 358 -9.82 8.93 -18.53
C ASN A 358 -10.51 8.71 -17.19
N GLY A 359 -10.69 7.45 -16.78
CA GLY A 359 -11.22 7.11 -15.45
C GLY A 359 -10.31 7.61 -14.31
N ILE A 360 -8.99 7.47 -14.45
CA ILE A 360 -8.01 8.04 -13.52
C ILE A 360 -8.15 9.58 -13.43
N ASN A 361 -8.29 10.25 -14.58
CA ASN A 361 -8.45 11.70 -14.61
C ASN A 361 -9.79 12.16 -14.01
N ALA A 362 -10.87 11.41 -14.24
CA ALA A 362 -12.16 11.66 -13.61
C ALA A 362 -12.06 11.55 -12.07
N ALA A 363 -11.36 10.53 -11.57
CA ALA A 363 -11.13 10.36 -10.14
C ALA A 363 -10.30 11.53 -9.55
N ARG A 364 -9.24 11.96 -10.23
CA ARG A 364 -8.44 13.13 -9.82
C ARG A 364 -9.27 14.41 -9.75
N ALA A 365 -10.15 14.64 -10.73
CA ALA A 365 -11.05 15.78 -10.74
C ALA A 365 -12.08 15.70 -9.60
N ALA A 366 -12.66 14.53 -9.36
CA ALA A 366 -13.62 14.30 -8.28
C ALA A 366 -13.03 14.54 -6.89
N MET A 367 -11.74 14.24 -6.67
CA MET A 367 -11.06 14.47 -5.38
C MET A 367 -11.09 15.93 -4.94
N ALA A 368 -11.19 16.89 -5.87
CA ALA A 368 -11.26 18.32 -5.53
C ALA A 368 -12.54 18.68 -4.76
N ILE A 369 -13.62 17.90 -4.91
CA ILE A 369 -14.94 18.13 -4.32
C ILE A 369 -15.37 17.01 -3.37
N THR A 370 -14.50 16.05 -3.09
CA THR A 370 -14.81 14.87 -2.28
C THR A 370 -14.28 15.04 -0.86
N TYR A 371 -15.13 14.67 0.09
CA TYR A 371 -14.81 14.52 1.52
C TYR A 371 -14.92 13.05 1.88
N ILE A 372 -13.95 12.51 2.64
CA ILE A 372 -13.85 11.07 2.96
C ILE A 372 -13.80 10.90 4.47
N ASP A 373 -14.67 10.04 5.01
CA ASP A 373 -14.61 9.66 6.42
C ASP A 373 -13.33 8.89 6.73
N GLU A 374 -12.50 9.44 7.63
CA GLU A 374 -11.17 8.91 7.93
C GLU A 374 -11.21 7.55 8.65
N TYR A 375 -12.27 7.27 9.41
CA TYR A 375 -12.38 6.04 10.20
C TYR A 375 -13.03 4.90 9.42
N LYS A 376 -14.20 5.16 8.82
CA LYS A 376 -14.95 4.13 8.09
C LYS A 376 -14.34 3.83 6.72
N CYS A 377 -13.62 4.79 6.15
CA CYS A 377 -12.98 4.68 4.85
C CYS A 377 -11.45 4.60 4.93
N ALA A 378 -10.88 4.17 6.08
CA ALA A 378 -9.44 4.03 6.24
C ALA A 378 -8.81 3.12 5.18
N ASP A 379 -9.48 2.02 4.82
CA ASP A 379 -9.02 1.10 3.77
C ASP A 379 -9.08 1.74 2.38
N LEU A 380 -10.10 2.55 2.09
CA LEU A 380 -10.20 3.30 0.85
C LEU A 380 -9.07 4.33 0.73
N ILE A 381 -8.82 5.10 1.79
CA ILE A 381 -7.75 6.10 1.80
C ILE A 381 -6.41 5.41 1.54
N LYS A 382 -6.14 4.31 2.23
CA LYS A 382 -4.94 3.50 2.04
C LYS A 382 -4.83 2.91 0.63
N ALA A 383 -5.96 2.48 0.05
CA ALA A 383 -6.00 2.00 -1.34
C ALA A 383 -5.64 3.11 -2.32
N LEU A 384 -6.24 4.29 -2.20
CA LEU A 384 -5.97 5.44 -3.07
C LEU A 384 -4.52 5.94 -2.96
N GLU A 385 -3.91 5.90 -1.78
CA GLU A 385 -2.50 6.25 -1.57
C GLU A 385 -1.54 5.29 -2.30
N ASN A 386 -1.93 4.01 -2.42
CA ASN A 386 -1.05 2.95 -2.92
C ASN A 386 -1.41 2.44 -4.34
N TYR A 387 -2.51 2.94 -4.94
CA TYR A 387 -2.92 2.57 -6.28
C TYR A 387 -1.95 3.12 -7.32
N ARG A 388 -1.29 2.22 -8.04
CA ARG A 388 -0.14 2.57 -8.87
C ARG A 388 -0.15 1.88 -10.21
N GLU A 389 0.59 2.48 -11.15
CA GLU A 389 0.84 1.90 -12.46
C GLU A 389 1.76 0.68 -12.36
N SER A 390 1.43 -0.37 -13.11
CA SER A 390 2.33 -1.49 -13.29
C SER A 390 3.50 -1.11 -14.20
N LYS A 391 4.70 -1.55 -13.83
CA LYS A 391 5.91 -1.31 -14.61
C LYS A 391 6.38 -2.61 -15.26
N ASN A 392 6.84 -2.54 -16.50
CA ASN A 392 7.48 -3.66 -17.15
C ASN A 392 8.86 -3.95 -16.52
N LYS A 393 9.52 -5.00 -16.97
CA LYS A 393 10.86 -5.39 -16.50
C LYS A 393 11.96 -4.33 -16.70
N PHE A 394 11.69 -3.29 -17.48
CA PHE A 394 12.59 -2.16 -17.71
C PHE A 394 12.22 -0.93 -16.85
N GLY A 395 11.20 -1.04 -15.97
CA GLY A 395 10.75 0.07 -15.14
C GLY A 395 9.83 1.06 -15.85
N ILE A 396 9.45 0.79 -17.11
CA ILE A 396 8.55 1.65 -17.88
C ILE A 396 7.10 1.31 -17.54
N GLY A 397 6.27 2.32 -17.31
CA GLY A 397 4.85 2.15 -17.07
C GLY A 397 4.15 1.41 -18.21
N THR A 398 3.22 0.53 -17.87
CA THR A 398 2.49 -0.29 -18.85
C THR A 398 1.15 0.30 -19.25
N GLY A 399 0.75 1.42 -18.68
CA GLY A 399 -0.59 2.01 -18.86
C GLY A 399 -1.70 1.25 -18.14
N LYS A 400 -1.36 0.24 -17.32
CA LYS A 400 -2.28 -0.56 -16.51
C LYS A 400 -1.89 -0.45 -15.04
N ASP A 401 -2.83 -0.67 -14.16
CA ASP A 401 -2.58 -0.71 -12.72
C ASP A 401 -1.88 -2.02 -12.30
N VAL A 402 -1.30 -1.99 -11.11
CA VAL A 402 -0.93 -3.19 -10.37
C VAL A 402 -2.19 -3.76 -9.76
N HIS A 403 -2.62 -4.93 -10.24
CA HIS A 403 -3.77 -5.63 -9.68
C HIS A 403 -3.39 -6.27 -8.35
N ASP A 404 -3.68 -5.57 -7.26
CA ASP A 404 -3.42 -6.00 -5.88
C ASP A 404 -4.59 -5.59 -4.96
N LYS A 405 -4.47 -5.82 -3.67
CA LYS A 405 -5.50 -5.46 -2.67
C LYS A 405 -5.92 -3.99 -2.67
N TYR A 406 -5.14 -3.10 -3.29
CA TYR A 406 -5.43 -1.67 -3.38
C TYR A 406 -6.20 -1.29 -4.66
N SER A 407 -6.28 -2.19 -5.65
CA SER A 407 -6.97 -1.90 -6.90
C SER A 407 -8.48 -1.80 -6.72
N HIS A 408 -9.10 -2.70 -5.96
CA HIS A 408 -10.56 -2.84 -5.93
C HIS A 408 -11.30 -1.63 -5.36
N LEU A 409 -10.91 -1.12 -4.19
CA LEU A 409 -11.50 0.12 -3.65
C LEU A 409 -11.16 1.34 -4.51
N SER A 410 -9.97 1.37 -5.12
CA SER A 410 -9.58 2.45 -6.04
C SER A 410 -10.40 2.43 -7.32
N ASP A 411 -10.72 1.25 -7.85
CA ASP A 411 -11.58 1.09 -9.01
C ASP A 411 -13.04 1.45 -8.68
N ALA A 412 -13.54 1.03 -7.52
CA ALA A 412 -14.86 1.48 -7.04
C ALA A 412 -14.93 3.02 -6.92
N PHE A 413 -13.85 3.68 -6.44
CA PHE A 413 -13.75 5.14 -6.40
C PHE A 413 -13.73 5.76 -7.80
N ARG A 414 -13.05 5.14 -8.74
CA ARG A 414 -13.05 5.54 -10.15
C ARG A 414 -14.44 5.44 -10.76
N TYR A 415 -15.19 4.36 -10.49
CA TYR A 415 -16.58 4.22 -10.94
C TYR A 415 -17.51 5.24 -10.27
N MET A 416 -17.35 5.51 -8.98
CA MET A 416 -18.03 6.61 -8.30
C MET A 416 -17.78 7.93 -9.05
N SER A 417 -16.54 8.24 -9.34
CA SER A 417 -16.15 9.50 -9.98
C SER A 417 -16.80 9.68 -11.38
N VAL A 418 -16.87 8.59 -12.15
CA VAL A 418 -17.54 8.59 -13.47
C VAL A 418 -19.06 8.73 -13.33
N SER A 419 -19.64 8.26 -12.21
CA SER A 419 -21.09 8.33 -11.98
C SER A 419 -21.59 9.73 -11.57
N LEU A 420 -20.74 10.64 -11.17
CA LEU A 420 -21.14 11.91 -10.54
C LEU A 420 -22.03 12.77 -11.43
N ASP A 421 -21.69 12.89 -12.71
CA ASP A 421 -22.50 13.69 -13.64
C ASP A 421 -23.87 13.04 -13.89
N LEU A 422 -23.92 11.71 -14.02
CA LEU A 422 -25.15 10.95 -14.17
C LEU A 422 -26.01 10.99 -12.89
N SER A 423 -25.38 10.95 -11.73
CA SER A 423 -26.05 11.04 -10.44
C SER A 423 -26.64 12.44 -10.20
N ARG A 424 -26.05 13.49 -10.79
CA ARG A 424 -26.54 14.89 -10.69
C ARG A 424 -27.60 15.24 -11.73
N ALA A 425 -27.52 14.67 -12.93
CA ALA A 425 -28.35 15.04 -14.07
C ALA A 425 -29.85 14.85 -13.83
N GLU A 426 -30.27 13.92 -12.98
CA GLU A 426 -31.67 13.66 -12.67
C GLU A 426 -32.29 14.59 -11.60
N PHE A 427 -31.45 15.40 -10.96
CA PHE A 427 -31.89 16.33 -9.91
C PHE A 427 -32.05 17.79 -10.39
N SER A 428 -32.09 18.01 -11.67
CA SER A 428 -32.09 19.36 -12.26
C SER A 428 -33.44 19.89 -12.66
N SER A 429 -34.54 19.55 -11.95
CA SER A 429 -35.69 20.47 -12.01
C SER A 429 -35.32 21.75 -11.22
N PRO A 430 -35.65 22.95 -11.73
CA PRO A 430 -35.40 24.21 -11.01
C PRO A 430 -35.98 24.20 -9.59
N GLU A 431 -37.11 23.55 -9.38
CA GLU A 431 -37.80 23.44 -8.09
C GLU A 431 -37.04 22.50 -7.11
N GLU A 432 -36.40 21.46 -7.60
CA GLU A 432 -35.59 20.53 -6.81
C GLU A 432 -34.27 21.19 -6.40
N LEU A 433 -33.63 21.94 -7.31
CA LEU A 433 -32.44 22.74 -7.03
C LEU A 433 -32.73 23.82 -5.98
N GLU A 434 -33.91 24.46 -6.05
CA GLU A 434 -34.35 25.48 -5.09
C GLU A 434 -34.63 24.87 -3.71
N ARG A 435 -35.29 23.71 -3.63
CA ARG A 435 -35.52 22.99 -2.37
C ARG A 435 -34.18 22.56 -1.72
N ARG A 436 -33.23 22.09 -2.51
CA ARG A 436 -31.90 21.70 -2.02
C ARG A 436 -31.06 22.89 -1.60
N TYR A 437 -31.14 23.99 -2.33
CA TYR A 437 -30.52 25.25 -1.95
C TYR A 437 -31.05 25.73 -0.60
N ILE A 438 -32.37 25.73 -0.41
CA ILE A 438 -33.02 26.10 0.85
C ILE A 438 -32.64 25.14 1.97
N ALA A 439 -32.58 23.83 1.69
CA ALA A 439 -32.14 22.83 2.66
C ALA A 439 -30.68 23.01 3.05
N ALA A 440 -29.78 23.29 2.09
CA ALA A 440 -28.37 23.58 2.33
C ALA A 440 -28.17 24.88 3.12
N CYS A 441 -28.93 25.93 2.82
CA CYS A 441 -28.91 27.18 3.56
C CYS A 441 -29.41 27.03 5.01
N ASN A 442 -30.36 26.14 5.23
CA ASN A 442 -30.91 25.85 6.57
C ASN A 442 -30.00 24.90 7.35
N TYR A 443 -29.25 24.03 6.69
CA TYR A 443 -28.26 23.12 7.31
C TYR A 443 -27.08 23.89 7.87
N GLY A 444 -26.64 24.97 7.24
CA GLY A 444 -25.56 25.85 7.73
C GLY A 444 -25.95 26.70 8.96
N LYS A 445 -27.21 26.64 9.41
CA LYS A 445 -27.70 27.34 10.61
C LYS A 445 -27.78 26.46 11.85
N SER A 446 -27.55 25.13 11.72
CA SER A 446 -27.36 24.24 12.84
C SER A 446 -25.83 24.15 13.11
N ASP A 447 -25.43 23.90 14.34
CA ASP A 447 -24.02 23.76 14.81
C ASP A 447 -23.23 22.64 14.11
N ASN A 448 -23.30 22.55 12.78
CA ASN A 448 -22.61 21.58 11.98
C ASN A 448 -21.23 22.14 11.56
N PRO A 449 -20.12 21.59 12.06
CA PRO A 449 -18.77 22.02 11.72
C PRO A 449 -18.40 21.82 10.23
N TYR A 450 -19.26 21.17 9.44
CA TYR A 450 -19.07 20.88 8.01
C TYR A 450 -19.94 21.74 7.07
N ALA A 451 -20.54 22.82 7.56
CA ALA A 451 -21.24 23.74 6.68
C ALA A 451 -20.26 24.33 5.66
N PRO A 452 -20.56 24.33 4.35
CA PRO A 452 -19.68 24.92 3.35
C PRO A 452 -19.45 26.39 3.70
N VAL A 453 -18.19 26.79 3.75
CA VAL A 453 -17.80 28.20 3.91
C VAL A 453 -18.43 28.97 2.75
N ASN A 454 -19.36 29.85 3.07
CA ASN A 454 -20.09 30.66 2.10
C ASN A 454 -19.13 31.60 1.35
N ASN A 455 -18.58 31.18 0.24
CA ASN A 455 -17.97 32.03 -0.78
C ASN A 455 -18.90 32.25 -1.97
N PHE A 456 -20.23 32.24 -1.74
CA PHE A 456 -21.25 32.41 -2.79
C PHE A 456 -21.54 33.84 -3.17
N ASN A 457 -20.93 34.86 -2.53
CA ASN A 457 -21.18 36.25 -2.87
C ASN A 457 -20.52 36.75 -4.18
N SER A 458 -19.83 35.90 -4.94
CA SER A 458 -19.19 36.34 -6.19
C SER A 458 -19.84 35.82 -7.48
N ILE A 459 -20.85 34.94 -7.40
CA ILE A 459 -21.43 34.31 -8.61
C ILE A 459 -22.82 34.89 -8.97
N SER A 460 -23.52 35.53 -8.02
CA SER A 460 -24.88 36.08 -8.28
C SER A 460 -24.93 37.30 -9.22
N ASN A 461 -23.79 37.91 -9.56
CA ASN A 461 -23.73 39.08 -10.42
C ASN A 461 -23.41 38.81 -11.90
N LYS A 462 -23.33 37.57 -12.34
CA LYS A 462 -22.99 37.23 -13.75
C LYS A 462 -24.18 36.76 -14.61
N TYR A 463 -25.35 36.52 -14.03
CA TYR A 463 -26.54 36.01 -14.77
C TYR A 463 -27.81 36.87 -14.69
N SER A 464 -27.67 38.13 -14.37
CA SER A 464 -28.81 39.07 -14.40
C SER A 464 -28.90 39.93 -15.68
N ARG A 465 -28.33 39.46 -16.80
CA ARG A 465 -28.58 40.04 -18.13
C ARG A 465 -28.55 38.93 -19.17
N PHE A 466 -29.71 38.34 -19.41
CA PHE A 466 -30.30 38.00 -20.71
C PHE A 466 -31.71 37.46 -20.47
#